data_e4432c28b213c39f710b3ff39f167f1b
#
_entry.id   e4432c28b213c39f710b3ff39f167f1b
#
_cell.length_a   1.000
_cell.length_b   1.000
_cell.length_c   1.000
_cell.angle_alpha   90.00
_cell.angle_beta   90.00
_cell.angle_gamma   90.00
#
_symmetry.space_group_name_H-M   'P 1'
#
loop_
_entity.id
_entity.type
_entity.pdbx_description
1 polymer ?
#
loop_
_entity_poly.entity_id
_entity_poly.type
_entity_poly.pdbx_seq_one_letter_code
_entity_poly.pdbx_strand_id
1 'polypeptide(L)'
;VDLSNDKMALQRLKEAAEKAKKELSSATTTNINLPFITATAEGPKHFDMNLTRAKFDELTHDLVEKTAEPVRRALSDASITAADLGQVLLVGGSTRIPAVQDKVRQLTGKEPSKALNPDECVALGASIQGGKLSGEAGAGDILLLDVTPLSLSIETMGGIATRLIERNTTIPTKKSQIFSTAADNQTAVDINVLQGERQFAKDNKSLGQFRLDGIPPARRGVPQIEVTFDID
;
A
#
# COMPACT_ATOMS: atom_id res chain seq x y z
N VAL A 1 2.75 14.98 32.37
CA VAL A 1 3.01 16.17 31.52
C VAL A 1 2.48 15.91 30.13
N ASP A 2 1.63 16.80 29.62
CA ASP A 2 1.14 16.70 28.25
C ASP A 2 2.20 17.28 27.30
N LEU A 3 2.66 16.45 26.35
CA LEU A 3 3.67 16.80 25.35
C LEU A 3 3.05 17.03 23.95
N SER A 4 1.74 16.99 23.81
CA SER A 4 1.03 17.04 22.52
C SER A 4 1.35 18.30 21.71
N ASN A 5 1.66 19.40 22.37
CA ASN A 5 1.99 20.69 21.78
C ASN A 5 3.51 20.96 21.65
N ASP A 6 4.35 20.09 22.20
CA ASP A 6 5.81 20.18 22.11
C ASP A 6 6.33 19.34 20.94
N LYS A 7 6.48 19.97 19.77
CA LYS A 7 6.94 19.28 18.56
C LYS A 7 8.31 18.63 18.70
N MET A 8 9.22 19.24 19.47
CA MET A 8 10.55 18.67 19.70
C MET A 8 10.49 17.44 20.59
N ALA A 9 9.72 17.50 21.68
CA ALA A 9 9.50 16.36 22.54
C ALA A 9 8.85 15.18 21.79
N LEU A 10 7.81 15.46 20.97
CA LEU A 10 7.16 14.45 20.15
C LEU A 10 8.11 13.82 19.14
N GLN A 11 8.98 14.58 18.49
CA GLN A 11 9.97 14.06 17.56
C GLN A 11 10.97 13.13 18.26
N ARG A 12 11.49 13.56 19.41
CA ARG A 12 12.39 12.73 20.24
C ARG A 12 11.72 11.43 20.72
N LEU A 13 10.44 11.49 21.10
CA LEU A 13 9.67 10.29 21.46
C LEU A 13 9.51 9.34 20.29
N LYS A 14 9.20 9.85 19.08
CA LYS A 14 9.09 9.03 17.87
C LYS A 14 10.40 8.32 17.53
N GLU A 15 11.51 9.04 17.57
CA GLU A 15 12.83 8.48 17.31
C GLU A 15 13.21 7.40 18.35
N ALA A 16 12.94 7.66 19.62
CA ALA A 16 13.18 6.70 20.69
C ALA A 16 12.28 5.47 20.58
N ALA A 17 11.01 5.65 20.23
CA ALA A 17 10.07 4.55 20.00
C ALA A 17 10.50 3.68 18.80
N GLU A 18 10.94 4.30 17.70
CA GLU A 18 11.46 3.57 16.54
C GLU A 18 12.74 2.79 16.87
N LYS A 19 13.64 3.38 17.65
CA LYS A 19 14.83 2.69 18.17
C LYS A 19 14.44 1.50 19.03
N ALA A 20 13.54 1.70 20.00
CA ALA A 20 13.04 0.64 20.88
C ALA A 20 12.37 -0.49 20.11
N LYS A 21 11.55 -0.18 19.11
CA LYS A 21 10.94 -1.17 18.20
C LYS A 21 11.99 -2.05 17.55
N LYS A 22 13.07 -1.46 17.01
CA LYS A 22 14.17 -2.19 16.37
C LYS A 22 14.91 -3.09 17.36
N GLU A 23 15.23 -2.57 18.53
CA GLU A 23 15.93 -3.32 19.58
C GLU A 23 15.09 -4.51 20.09
N LEU A 24 13.77 -4.34 20.24
CA LEU A 24 12.85 -5.38 20.68
C LEU A 24 12.65 -6.51 19.65
N SER A 25 13.15 -6.37 18.43
CA SER A 25 13.19 -7.48 17.46
C SER A 25 14.22 -8.56 17.88
N SER A 26 15.25 -8.19 18.61
CA SER A 26 16.29 -9.11 19.08
C SER A 26 16.34 -9.26 20.61
N ALA A 27 16.05 -8.18 21.37
CA ALA A 27 16.04 -8.16 22.82
C ALA A 27 14.62 -8.37 23.38
N THR A 28 14.51 -8.87 24.61
CA THR A 28 13.23 -9.01 25.32
C THR A 28 12.82 -7.75 26.07
N THR A 29 13.76 -6.84 26.32
CA THR A 29 13.54 -5.56 26.99
C THR A 29 14.47 -4.51 26.41
N THR A 30 14.03 -3.25 26.45
CA THR A 30 14.85 -2.07 26.12
C THR A 30 14.51 -0.94 27.06
N ASN A 31 15.43 0.02 27.23
CA ASN A 31 15.22 1.22 28.02
C ASN A 31 15.08 2.43 27.10
N ILE A 32 14.02 3.21 27.29
CA ILE A 32 13.80 4.49 26.63
C ILE A 32 14.14 5.58 27.64
N ASN A 33 15.27 6.25 27.44
CA ASN A 33 15.74 7.33 28.31
C ASN A 33 15.90 8.61 27.49
N LEU A 34 15.07 9.60 27.81
CA LEU A 34 15.05 10.92 27.17
C LEU A 34 15.21 11.99 28.25
N PRO A 35 16.47 12.31 28.64
CA PRO A 35 16.72 13.38 29.61
C PRO A 35 16.30 14.72 29.01
N PHE A 36 15.78 15.61 29.88
CA PHE A 36 15.32 16.96 29.47
C PHE A 36 14.33 16.93 28.33
N ILE A 37 13.31 16.06 28.43
CA ILE A 37 12.30 15.91 27.36
C ILE A 37 11.49 17.19 27.18
N THR A 38 11.19 17.86 28.29
CA THR A 38 10.53 19.17 28.32
C THR A 38 10.85 19.91 29.64
N ALA A 39 10.45 21.15 29.74
CA ALA A 39 10.53 21.95 30.94
C ALA A 39 9.13 22.42 31.40
N THR A 40 8.91 22.41 32.72
CA THR A 40 7.68 22.94 33.34
C THR A 40 8.04 24.02 34.33
N ALA A 41 7.05 24.67 34.97
CA ALA A 41 7.27 25.62 36.03
C ALA A 41 8.03 25.02 37.23
N GLU A 42 7.99 23.70 37.42
CA GLU A 42 8.70 22.95 38.44
C GLU A 42 10.13 22.57 38.04
N GLY A 43 10.56 22.92 36.81
CA GLY A 43 11.88 22.60 36.27
C GLY A 43 11.87 21.58 35.16
N PRO A 44 13.05 21.11 34.77
CA PRO A 44 13.20 20.14 33.67
C PRO A 44 12.58 18.78 34.04
N LYS A 45 11.94 18.15 33.04
CA LYS A 45 11.36 16.83 33.19
C LYS A 45 12.14 15.82 32.31
N HIS A 46 12.24 14.61 32.81
CA HIS A 46 12.94 13.51 32.18
C HIS A 46 11.94 12.39 31.90
N PHE A 47 12.16 11.63 30.83
CA PHE A 47 11.39 10.43 30.54
C PHE A 47 12.35 9.23 30.59
N ASP A 48 12.05 8.29 31.45
CA ASP A 48 12.79 7.04 31.57
C ASP A 48 11.82 5.90 31.79
N MET A 49 11.85 4.91 30.88
CA MET A 49 10.92 3.79 30.89
C MET A 49 11.58 2.54 30.32
N ASN A 50 11.41 1.41 31.02
CA ASN A 50 11.70 0.10 30.45
C ASN A 50 10.50 -0.41 29.68
N LEU A 51 10.72 -0.78 28.41
CA LEU A 51 9.72 -1.39 27.55
C LEU A 51 10.09 -2.85 27.30
N THR A 52 9.17 -3.77 27.58
CA THR A 52 9.34 -5.19 27.27
C THR A 52 8.77 -5.51 25.91
N ARG A 53 9.29 -6.56 25.24
CA ARG A 53 8.71 -7.09 24.00
C ARG A 53 7.25 -7.48 24.20
N ALA A 54 6.89 -8.12 25.30
CA ALA A 54 5.50 -8.50 25.60
C ALA A 54 4.57 -7.28 25.62
N LYS A 55 5.01 -6.15 26.22
CA LYS A 55 4.22 -4.92 26.21
C LYS A 55 4.17 -4.27 24.83
N PHE A 56 5.25 -4.32 24.08
CA PHE A 56 5.28 -3.88 22.70
C PHE A 56 4.31 -4.69 21.83
N ASP A 57 4.33 -6.02 21.94
CA ASP A 57 3.44 -6.92 21.19
C ASP A 57 1.98 -6.67 21.58
N GLU A 58 1.66 -6.45 22.84
CA GLU A 58 0.33 -6.06 23.30
C GLU A 58 -0.16 -4.76 22.62
N LEU A 59 0.70 -3.72 22.63
CA LEU A 59 0.37 -2.41 22.06
C LEU A 59 0.23 -2.41 20.54
N THR A 60 0.87 -3.35 19.85
CA THR A 60 0.90 -3.44 18.39
C THR A 60 0.06 -4.61 17.85
N HIS A 61 -0.59 -5.38 18.73
CA HIS A 61 -1.37 -6.56 18.37
C HIS A 61 -2.34 -6.30 17.22
N ASP A 62 -3.13 -5.25 17.33
CA ASP A 62 -4.13 -4.90 16.29
C ASP A 62 -3.51 -4.60 14.93
N LEU A 63 -2.29 -4.04 14.91
CA LEU A 63 -1.57 -3.77 13.67
C LEU A 63 -1.11 -5.07 13.03
N VAL A 64 -0.59 -6.00 13.83
CA VAL A 64 -0.18 -7.33 13.37
C VAL A 64 -1.40 -8.11 12.84
N GLU A 65 -2.52 -8.11 13.56
CA GLU A 65 -3.75 -8.78 13.13
C GLU A 65 -4.27 -8.23 11.79
N LYS A 66 -4.22 -6.92 11.57
CA LYS A 66 -4.64 -6.30 10.30
C LYS A 66 -3.82 -6.77 9.09
N THR A 67 -2.60 -7.26 9.28
CA THR A 67 -1.79 -7.81 8.18
C THR A 67 -2.31 -9.14 7.64
N ALA A 68 -3.14 -9.84 8.39
CA ALA A 68 -3.71 -11.13 7.98
C ALA A 68 -4.66 -11.02 6.80
N GLU A 69 -5.43 -9.94 6.73
CA GLU A 69 -6.44 -9.76 5.68
C GLU A 69 -5.82 -9.63 4.27
N PRO A 70 -4.79 -8.79 4.03
CA PRO A 70 -4.11 -8.76 2.75
C PRO A 70 -3.53 -10.11 2.32
N VAL A 71 -2.99 -10.91 3.26
CA VAL A 71 -2.44 -12.23 2.96
C VAL A 71 -3.56 -13.19 2.50
N ARG A 72 -4.66 -13.26 3.25
CA ARG A 72 -5.81 -14.11 2.86
C ARG A 72 -6.38 -13.70 1.51
N ARG A 73 -6.48 -12.39 1.27
CA ARG A 73 -6.98 -11.85 0.01
C ARG A 73 -6.07 -12.21 -1.16
N ALA A 74 -4.75 -12.10 -0.99
CA ALA A 74 -3.79 -12.47 -2.02
C ALA A 74 -3.88 -13.96 -2.38
N LEU A 75 -4.00 -14.85 -1.40
CA LEU A 75 -4.21 -16.29 -1.64
C LEU A 75 -5.53 -16.56 -2.38
N SER A 76 -6.60 -15.91 -1.95
CA SER A 76 -7.92 -16.02 -2.59
C SER A 76 -7.91 -15.52 -4.03
N ASP A 77 -7.29 -14.36 -4.28
CA ASP A 77 -7.19 -13.77 -5.63
C ASP A 77 -6.37 -14.67 -6.57
N ALA A 78 -5.32 -15.32 -6.05
CA ALA A 78 -4.53 -16.29 -6.79
C ALA A 78 -5.22 -17.67 -6.93
N SER A 79 -6.36 -17.87 -6.27
CA SER A 79 -7.06 -19.17 -6.22
C SER A 79 -6.20 -20.32 -5.71
N ILE A 80 -5.32 -20.04 -4.75
CA ILE A 80 -4.44 -21.02 -4.10
C ILE A 80 -4.68 -21.03 -2.59
N THR A 81 -4.22 -22.10 -1.96
CA THR A 81 -4.21 -22.27 -0.51
C THR A 81 -2.80 -22.08 0.07
N ALA A 82 -2.68 -21.94 1.38
CA ALA A 82 -1.39 -21.89 2.05
C ALA A 82 -0.53 -23.18 1.79
N ALA A 83 -1.16 -24.32 1.56
CA ALA A 83 -0.47 -25.57 1.25
C ALA A 83 0.25 -25.52 -0.10
N ASP A 84 -0.30 -24.80 -1.07
CA ASP A 84 0.22 -24.69 -2.44
C ASP A 84 1.45 -23.76 -2.52
N LEU A 85 1.75 -22.99 -1.47
CA LEU A 85 2.92 -22.13 -1.43
C LEU A 85 4.21 -22.94 -1.47
N GLY A 86 5.08 -22.70 -2.42
CA GLY A 86 6.42 -23.32 -2.46
C GLY A 86 7.31 -22.78 -1.34
N GLN A 87 7.35 -21.48 -1.18
CA GLN A 87 8.19 -20.77 -0.21
C GLN A 87 7.52 -19.48 0.26
N VAL A 88 7.83 -19.07 1.50
CA VAL A 88 7.39 -17.78 2.08
C VAL A 88 8.63 -16.94 2.33
N LEU A 89 8.68 -15.76 1.73
CA LEU A 89 9.76 -14.79 1.88
C LEU A 89 9.29 -13.61 2.71
N LEU A 90 10.15 -13.13 3.60
CA LEU A 90 9.91 -11.93 4.39
C LEU A 90 10.70 -10.78 3.81
N VAL A 91 10.02 -9.70 3.44
CA VAL A 91 10.60 -8.51 2.84
C VAL A 91 10.20 -7.26 3.64
N GLY A 92 11.15 -6.35 3.83
CA GLY A 92 10.96 -5.13 4.60
C GLY A 92 11.32 -5.28 6.08
N GLY A 93 11.88 -4.22 6.68
CA GLY A 93 12.43 -4.23 8.05
C GLY A 93 11.42 -4.60 9.13
N SER A 94 10.13 -4.29 8.96
CA SER A 94 9.07 -4.65 9.93
C SER A 94 8.85 -6.16 10.04
N THR A 95 9.27 -6.95 9.05
CA THR A 95 9.21 -8.43 9.11
C THR A 95 10.23 -9.04 10.07
N ARG A 96 11.14 -8.23 10.62
CA ARG A 96 12.06 -8.66 11.70
C ARG A 96 11.36 -8.79 13.04
N ILE A 97 10.19 -8.18 13.23
CA ILE A 97 9.39 -8.25 14.45
C ILE A 97 8.92 -9.69 14.66
N PRO A 98 9.24 -10.33 15.82
CA PRO A 98 8.87 -11.72 16.08
C PRO A 98 7.37 -12.00 15.92
N ALA A 99 6.50 -11.13 16.45
CA ALA A 99 5.05 -11.27 16.33
C ALA A 99 4.57 -11.29 14.87
N VAL A 100 5.22 -10.56 13.95
CA VAL A 100 4.93 -10.60 12.52
C VAL A 100 5.32 -11.95 11.92
N GLN A 101 6.50 -12.47 12.27
CA GLN A 101 6.95 -13.79 11.81
C GLN A 101 6.03 -14.91 12.30
N ASP A 102 5.60 -14.84 13.57
CA ASP A 102 4.67 -15.80 14.16
C ASP A 102 3.30 -15.73 13.46
N LYS A 103 2.84 -14.52 13.13
CA LYS A 103 1.59 -14.34 12.36
C LYS A 103 1.68 -14.97 10.97
N VAL A 104 2.79 -14.79 10.29
CA VAL A 104 3.02 -15.43 8.97
C VAL A 104 3.02 -16.95 9.09
N ARG A 105 3.70 -17.53 10.08
CA ARG A 105 3.66 -18.98 10.34
C ARG A 105 2.24 -19.46 10.62
N GLN A 106 1.48 -18.72 11.40
CA GLN A 106 0.08 -19.07 11.72
C GLN A 106 -0.80 -19.07 10.46
N LEU A 107 -0.61 -18.11 9.56
CA LEU A 107 -1.40 -17.97 8.34
C LEU A 107 -1.04 -18.97 7.25
N THR A 108 0.24 -19.30 7.15
CA THR A 108 0.77 -20.13 6.03
C THR A 108 1.09 -21.57 6.43
N GLY A 109 1.22 -21.85 7.72
CA GLY A 109 1.69 -23.15 8.21
C GLY A 109 3.15 -23.45 7.84
N LYS A 110 3.89 -22.48 7.28
CA LYS A 110 5.26 -22.65 6.80
C LYS A 110 6.23 -21.75 7.55
N GLU A 111 7.45 -22.22 7.75
CA GLU A 111 8.53 -21.39 8.27
C GLU A 111 9.00 -20.41 7.19
N PRO A 112 8.98 -19.10 7.44
CA PRO A 112 9.47 -18.14 6.48
C PRO A 112 10.98 -18.31 6.23
N SER A 113 11.38 -18.17 4.96
CA SER A 113 12.78 -18.22 4.58
C SER A 113 13.56 -17.02 5.14
N LYS A 114 14.73 -17.31 5.70
CA LYS A 114 15.70 -16.32 6.19
C LYS A 114 16.91 -16.18 5.27
N ALA A 115 16.83 -16.70 4.05
CA ALA A 115 17.95 -16.73 3.11
C ALA A 115 18.31 -15.32 2.57
N LEU A 116 17.36 -14.40 2.58
CA LEU A 116 17.55 -13.03 2.09
C LEU A 116 17.49 -12.04 3.25
N ASN A 117 18.28 -10.96 3.14
CA ASN A 117 18.17 -9.82 4.03
C ASN A 117 16.87 -9.05 3.69
N PRO A 118 15.89 -8.96 4.60
CA PRO A 118 14.62 -8.31 4.31
C PRO A 118 14.74 -6.81 3.99
N ASP A 119 15.81 -6.14 4.41
CA ASP A 119 16.04 -4.73 4.13
C ASP A 119 16.61 -4.50 2.72
N GLU A 120 17.25 -5.51 2.12
CA GLU A 120 17.97 -5.41 0.84
C GLU A 120 17.24 -6.07 -0.33
N CYS A 121 16.21 -6.90 -0.07
CA CYS A 121 15.50 -7.68 -1.09
C CYS A 121 15.01 -6.81 -2.27
N VAL A 122 14.46 -5.63 -1.99
CA VAL A 122 13.93 -4.74 -3.03
C VAL A 122 15.06 -4.19 -3.91
N ALA A 123 16.17 -3.77 -3.30
CA ALA A 123 17.33 -3.26 -4.04
C ALA A 123 17.98 -4.35 -4.90
N LEU A 124 18.09 -5.57 -4.37
CA LEU A 124 18.61 -6.73 -5.12
C LEU A 124 17.68 -7.06 -6.31
N GLY A 125 16.36 -7.12 -6.09
CA GLY A 125 15.41 -7.37 -7.15
C GLY A 125 15.43 -6.29 -8.23
N ALA A 126 15.52 -5.02 -7.84
CA ALA A 126 15.64 -3.90 -8.77
C ALA A 126 16.93 -3.99 -9.60
N SER A 127 18.06 -4.37 -9.00
CA SER A 127 19.32 -4.53 -9.73
C SER A 127 19.26 -5.67 -10.74
N ILE A 128 18.64 -6.80 -10.40
CA ILE A 128 18.44 -7.93 -11.32
C ILE A 128 17.56 -7.49 -12.51
N GLN A 129 16.46 -6.79 -12.23
CA GLN A 129 15.57 -6.29 -13.28
C GLN A 129 16.27 -5.25 -14.17
N GLY A 130 17.07 -4.36 -13.57
CA GLY A 130 17.90 -3.40 -14.30
C GLY A 130 18.91 -4.08 -15.21
N GLY A 131 19.62 -5.11 -14.72
CA GLY A 131 20.56 -5.91 -15.52
C GLY A 131 19.88 -6.60 -16.70
N LYS A 132 18.63 -7.12 -16.49
CA LYS A 132 17.84 -7.69 -17.58
C LYS A 132 17.50 -6.66 -18.66
N LEU A 133 17.04 -5.47 -18.25
CA LEU A 133 16.66 -4.39 -19.17
C LEU A 133 17.89 -3.85 -19.95
N SER A 134 19.09 -3.83 -19.33
CA SER A 134 20.33 -3.43 -19.99
C SER A 134 20.96 -4.53 -20.85
N GLY A 135 20.40 -5.75 -20.84
CA GLY A 135 20.91 -6.88 -21.62
C GLY A 135 22.17 -7.51 -21.04
N GLU A 136 22.44 -7.38 -19.74
CA GLU A 136 23.58 -8.00 -19.09
C GLU A 136 23.47 -9.53 -19.08
N ALA A 137 24.54 -10.20 -19.50
CA ALA A 137 24.63 -11.65 -19.45
C ALA A 137 24.62 -12.13 -17.99
N GLY A 138 23.68 -13.02 -17.65
CA GLY A 138 23.54 -13.59 -16.31
C GLY A 138 22.36 -13.08 -15.50
N ALA A 139 21.62 -12.06 -15.97
CA ALA A 139 20.38 -11.60 -15.34
C ALA A 139 19.22 -12.61 -15.48
N GLY A 140 19.42 -13.72 -16.22
CA GLY A 140 18.47 -14.82 -16.38
C GLY A 140 17.25 -14.50 -17.25
N ASP A 141 16.52 -15.53 -17.65
CA ASP A 141 15.23 -15.42 -18.36
C ASP A 141 14.06 -15.26 -17.38
N ILE A 142 14.18 -14.30 -16.46
CA ILE A 142 13.09 -14.02 -15.52
C ILE A 142 11.99 -13.28 -16.27
N LEU A 143 10.82 -13.91 -16.42
CA LEU A 143 9.61 -13.25 -16.88
C LEU A 143 8.95 -12.56 -15.67
N LEU A 144 8.94 -11.24 -15.67
CA LEU A 144 8.15 -10.45 -14.72
C LEU A 144 6.89 -9.96 -15.44
N LEU A 145 5.75 -10.41 -14.97
CA LEU A 145 4.44 -9.89 -15.37
C LEU A 145 3.86 -9.15 -14.18
N ASP A 146 3.53 -7.89 -14.41
CA ASP A 146 2.88 -7.07 -13.38
C ASP A 146 1.38 -6.96 -13.66
N VAL A 147 0.63 -6.55 -12.66
CA VAL A 147 -0.83 -6.42 -12.74
C VAL A 147 -1.29 -5.13 -12.08
N THR A 148 -2.46 -4.66 -12.49
CA THR A 148 -3.14 -3.56 -11.81
C THR A 148 -3.61 -4.02 -10.43
N PRO A 149 -3.23 -3.34 -9.32
CA PRO A 149 -3.61 -3.78 -7.97
C PRO A 149 -5.08 -3.51 -7.65
N LEU A 150 -5.68 -2.49 -8.29
CA LEU A 150 -7.05 -2.06 -8.11
C LEU A 150 -7.69 -1.72 -9.46
N SER A 151 -9.02 -1.88 -9.55
CA SER A 151 -9.77 -1.51 -10.75
C SER A 151 -9.69 -0.01 -11.02
N LEU A 152 -9.63 0.34 -12.30
CA LEU A 152 -9.69 1.71 -12.80
C LEU A 152 -11.03 1.96 -13.47
N SER A 153 -11.66 3.06 -13.13
CA SER A 153 -13.00 3.41 -13.56
C SER A 153 -13.14 4.92 -13.81
N ILE A 154 -14.22 5.31 -14.41
CA ILE A 154 -14.66 6.71 -14.47
C ILE A 154 -16.01 6.86 -13.78
N GLU A 155 -16.26 8.07 -13.29
CA GLU A 155 -17.57 8.44 -12.76
C GLU A 155 -18.56 8.63 -13.91
N THR A 156 -19.73 7.98 -13.79
CA THR A 156 -20.84 8.10 -14.74
C THR A 156 -22.09 8.61 -14.02
N MET A 157 -23.19 8.74 -14.78
CA MET A 157 -24.46 9.25 -14.23
C MET A 157 -24.86 8.54 -12.94
N GLY A 158 -25.32 9.32 -11.98
CA GLY A 158 -25.71 8.81 -10.67
C GLY A 158 -24.54 8.60 -9.70
N GLY A 159 -23.33 9.07 -10.02
CA GLY A 159 -22.14 8.91 -9.18
C GLY A 159 -21.63 7.46 -9.17
N ILE A 160 -21.90 6.69 -10.20
CA ILE A 160 -21.47 5.29 -10.34
C ILE A 160 -20.04 5.23 -10.88
N ALA A 161 -19.21 4.35 -10.31
CA ALA A 161 -17.90 4.03 -10.82
C ALA A 161 -18.01 2.94 -11.90
N THR A 162 -17.93 3.35 -13.18
CA THR A 162 -17.97 2.43 -14.33
C THR A 162 -16.55 1.96 -14.64
N ARG A 163 -16.27 0.67 -14.45
CA ARG A 163 -14.96 0.07 -14.61
C ARG A 163 -14.58 -0.09 -16.09
N LEU A 164 -13.34 0.29 -16.41
CA LEU A 164 -12.71 0.05 -17.71
C LEU A 164 -11.63 -1.03 -17.60
N ILE A 165 -10.84 -1.00 -16.54
CA ILE A 165 -9.80 -2.01 -16.27
C ILE A 165 -10.08 -2.63 -14.91
N GLU A 166 -10.27 -3.94 -14.89
CA GLU A 166 -10.45 -4.70 -13.66
C GLU A 166 -9.12 -4.88 -12.92
N ARG A 167 -9.19 -4.98 -11.60
CA ARG A 167 -8.02 -5.36 -10.79
C ARG A 167 -7.43 -6.68 -11.27
N ASN A 168 -6.14 -6.88 -11.04
CA ASN A 168 -5.38 -8.05 -11.47
C ASN A 168 -5.31 -8.23 -13.00
N THR A 169 -5.59 -7.17 -13.78
CA THR A 169 -5.32 -7.18 -15.21
C THR A 169 -3.82 -7.05 -15.44
N THR A 170 -3.25 -7.96 -16.22
CA THR A 170 -1.82 -7.94 -16.60
C THR A 170 -1.51 -6.67 -17.39
N ILE A 171 -0.39 -6.02 -17.09
CA ILE A 171 0.13 -4.86 -17.80
C ILE A 171 1.38 -5.26 -18.62
N PRO A 172 1.64 -4.60 -19.76
CA PRO A 172 0.91 -3.44 -20.30
C PRO A 172 -0.50 -3.79 -20.80
N THR A 173 -1.44 -2.85 -20.68
CA THR A 173 -2.82 -3.04 -21.13
C THR A 173 -3.44 -1.74 -21.63
N LYS A 174 -4.34 -1.86 -22.61
CA LYS A 174 -5.10 -0.73 -23.16
C LYS A 174 -6.57 -1.10 -23.27
N LYS A 175 -7.44 -0.25 -22.74
CA LYS A 175 -8.90 -0.42 -22.80
C LYS A 175 -9.57 0.89 -23.15
N SER A 176 -10.49 0.82 -24.13
CA SER A 176 -11.33 1.95 -24.54
C SER A 176 -12.80 1.62 -24.34
N GLN A 177 -13.55 2.63 -23.97
CA GLN A 177 -15.02 2.55 -23.91
C GLN A 177 -15.63 3.86 -24.38
N ILE A 178 -16.74 3.77 -25.13
CA ILE A 178 -17.47 4.93 -25.61
C ILE A 178 -18.54 5.30 -24.60
N PHE A 179 -18.55 6.56 -24.23
CA PHE A 179 -19.54 7.22 -23.39
C PHE A 179 -20.27 8.32 -24.19
N SER A 180 -21.26 8.95 -23.58
CA SER A 180 -22.02 9.99 -24.22
C SER A 180 -22.41 11.10 -23.25
N THR A 181 -23.04 12.15 -23.77
CA THR A 181 -23.57 13.27 -22.98
C THR A 181 -24.82 12.86 -22.20
N ALA A 182 -24.99 13.43 -21.02
CA ALA A 182 -26.12 13.19 -20.11
C ALA A 182 -27.32 14.13 -20.36
N ALA A 183 -27.09 15.28 -21.03
CA ALA A 183 -28.10 16.30 -21.32
C ALA A 183 -28.05 16.71 -22.77
N ASP A 184 -29.20 17.24 -23.27
CA ASP A 184 -29.28 17.83 -24.60
C ASP A 184 -28.41 19.08 -24.71
N ASN A 185 -27.74 19.25 -25.84
CA ASN A 185 -26.87 20.38 -26.15
C ASN A 185 -25.71 20.57 -25.16
N GLN A 186 -25.28 19.51 -24.51
CA GLN A 186 -24.14 19.52 -23.60
C GLN A 186 -22.84 19.65 -24.41
N THR A 187 -22.09 20.73 -24.18
CA THR A 187 -20.87 21.09 -24.92
C THR A 187 -19.57 20.72 -24.20
N ALA A 188 -19.67 20.22 -22.98
CA ALA A 188 -18.53 19.77 -22.19
C ALA A 188 -18.90 18.61 -21.27
N VAL A 189 -17.91 17.77 -20.95
CA VAL A 189 -18.01 16.71 -19.93
C VAL A 189 -16.81 16.76 -19.01
N ASP A 190 -17.06 16.52 -17.73
CA ASP A 190 -16.02 16.33 -16.74
C ASP A 190 -15.84 14.83 -16.50
N ILE A 191 -14.62 14.34 -16.68
CA ILE A 191 -14.26 12.92 -16.53
C ILE A 191 -13.46 12.78 -15.25
N ASN A 192 -14.05 12.18 -14.24
CA ASN A 192 -13.40 11.86 -12.96
C ASN A 192 -12.85 10.43 -13.03
N VAL A 193 -11.53 10.29 -13.02
CA VAL A 193 -10.84 9.01 -13.05
C VAL A 193 -10.68 8.48 -11.63
N LEU A 194 -11.06 7.24 -11.43
CA LEU A 194 -11.18 6.61 -10.12
C LEU A 194 -10.37 5.31 -10.03
N GLN A 195 -9.88 5.03 -8.84
CA GLN A 195 -9.23 3.77 -8.49
C GLN A 195 -9.92 3.15 -7.27
N GLY A 196 -10.32 1.89 -7.38
CA GLY A 196 -10.90 1.14 -6.27
C GLY A 196 -12.03 0.21 -6.70
N GLU A 197 -12.57 -0.51 -5.72
CA GLU A 197 -13.55 -1.58 -5.94
C GLU A 197 -14.98 -1.19 -5.56
N ARG A 198 -15.20 0.03 -5.08
CA ARG A 198 -16.51 0.47 -4.60
C ARG A 198 -17.41 0.86 -5.77
N GLN A 199 -18.72 0.65 -5.60
CA GLN A 199 -19.73 0.93 -6.62
C GLN A 199 -19.88 2.44 -6.90
N PHE A 200 -19.76 3.28 -5.87
CA PHE A 200 -19.95 4.72 -6.00
C PHE A 200 -18.62 5.45 -6.10
N ALA A 201 -18.57 6.48 -6.96
CA ALA A 201 -17.39 7.29 -7.21
C ALA A 201 -16.81 7.90 -5.92
N LYS A 202 -17.67 8.42 -5.05
CA LYS A 202 -17.29 9.06 -3.77
C LYS A 202 -16.55 8.13 -2.80
N ASP A 203 -16.73 6.82 -2.95
CA ASP A 203 -16.15 5.80 -2.06
C ASP A 203 -14.83 5.22 -2.62
N ASN A 204 -14.43 5.68 -3.81
CA ASN A 204 -13.18 5.34 -4.48
C ASN A 204 -12.19 6.50 -4.43
N LYS A 205 -10.93 6.21 -4.71
CA LYS A 205 -9.89 7.23 -4.80
C LYS A 205 -9.97 7.93 -6.17
N SER A 206 -10.20 9.25 -6.19
CA SER A 206 -10.03 10.03 -7.40
C SER A 206 -8.53 10.18 -7.73
N LEU A 207 -8.15 9.83 -8.94
CA LEU A 207 -6.79 9.98 -9.47
C LEU A 207 -6.63 11.31 -10.20
N GLY A 208 -7.72 11.88 -10.72
CA GLY A 208 -7.73 13.15 -11.40
C GLY A 208 -9.06 13.42 -12.09
N GLN A 209 -9.28 14.68 -12.44
CA GLN A 209 -10.44 15.13 -13.20
C GLN A 209 -9.96 15.82 -14.47
N PHE A 210 -10.59 15.46 -15.58
CA PHE A 210 -10.30 16.00 -16.90
C PHE A 210 -11.57 16.58 -17.47
N ARG A 211 -11.47 17.74 -18.11
CA ARG A 211 -12.58 18.38 -18.79
C ARG A 211 -12.38 18.30 -20.30
N LEU A 212 -13.36 17.75 -20.99
CA LEU A 212 -13.45 17.77 -22.45
C LEU A 212 -14.47 18.82 -22.86
N ASP A 213 -14.02 19.87 -23.53
CA ASP A 213 -14.81 20.95 -24.06
C ASP A 213 -14.98 20.85 -25.59
N GLY A 214 -15.86 21.66 -26.16
CA GLY A 214 -16.02 21.78 -27.61
C GLY A 214 -16.83 20.64 -28.23
N ILE A 215 -17.64 19.92 -27.48
CA ILE A 215 -18.56 18.92 -28.01
C ILE A 215 -19.66 19.63 -28.81
N PRO A 216 -19.88 19.28 -30.05
CA PRO A 216 -20.97 19.87 -30.86
C PRO A 216 -22.33 19.66 -30.19
N PRO A 217 -23.21 20.69 -30.17
CA PRO A 217 -24.55 20.57 -29.62
C PRO A 217 -25.35 19.47 -30.35
N ALA A 218 -25.87 18.53 -29.55
CA ALA A 218 -26.66 17.40 -30.04
C ALA A 218 -27.61 16.93 -28.94
N ARG A 219 -28.55 16.03 -29.27
CA ARG A 219 -29.37 15.37 -28.26
C ARG A 219 -28.48 14.50 -27.35
N ARG A 220 -28.88 14.38 -26.07
CA ARG A 220 -28.22 13.48 -25.13
C ARG A 220 -28.06 12.07 -25.73
N GLY A 221 -26.94 11.44 -25.50
CA GLY A 221 -26.65 10.10 -25.95
C GLY A 221 -26.17 10.01 -27.40
N VAL A 222 -26.17 11.12 -28.19
CA VAL A 222 -25.70 11.14 -29.57
C VAL A 222 -24.19 11.34 -29.68
N PRO A 223 -23.55 12.27 -28.97
CA PRO A 223 -22.11 12.42 -29.02
C PRO A 223 -21.39 11.16 -28.54
N GLN A 224 -20.34 10.77 -29.25
CA GLN A 224 -19.50 9.64 -28.87
C GLN A 224 -18.20 10.16 -28.30
N ILE A 225 -17.97 9.84 -27.02
CA ILE A 225 -16.80 10.25 -26.24
C ILE A 225 -16.03 9.00 -25.89
N GLU A 226 -14.93 8.76 -26.59
CA GLU A 226 -14.07 7.63 -26.29
C GLU A 226 -13.14 7.98 -25.12
N VAL A 227 -13.18 7.14 -24.08
CA VAL A 227 -12.23 7.18 -22.97
C VAL A 227 -11.33 5.98 -23.07
N THR A 228 -10.03 6.23 -23.17
CA THR A 228 -9.01 5.20 -23.28
C THR A 228 -8.11 5.24 -22.05
N PHE A 229 -7.93 4.10 -21.41
CA PHE A 229 -6.91 3.86 -20.39
C PHE A 229 -5.78 3.08 -21.04
N ASP A 230 -4.58 3.63 -20.96
CA ASP A 230 -3.34 3.04 -21.47
C ASP A 230 -2.36 2.95 -20.29
N ILE A 231 -1.90 1.74 -19.97
CA ILE A 231 -1.02 1.45 -18.84
C ILE A 231 0.17 0.65 -19.37
N ASP A 232 1.35 1.24 -19.19
CA ASP A 232 2.66 0.65 -19.53
C ASP A 232 3.20 -0.24 -18.42
#